data_5d3356a327d428a6e380a255aa1cdd00
#
_entry.id   5d3356a327d428a6e380a255aa1cdd00
#
_cell.length_a   1.000
_cell.length_b   1.000
_cell.length_c   1.000
_cell.angle_alpha   90.00
_cell.angle_beta   90.00
_cell.angle_gamma   90.00
#
_symmetry.space_group_name_H-M   'P 1'
#
loop_
_entity.id
_entity.type
_entity.pdbx_description
1 polymer ?
#
loop_
_entity_poly.entity_id
_entity_poly.type
_entity_poly.pdbx_seq_one_letter_code
_entity_poly.pdbx_strand_id
1 'polypeptide(L)'
;EKEPNYTYVAARILLSNLYKEVFGKSVDEEFEREYKSCFVKNIKTLVKEDRLSEKMLDYDLELLSESLVIERDENFKYLGIQTLYDRYFIHKEGRRMETPQAFYMRVAMGLCLQEENKEDKAIEIYNMMSEFRYSPSTPTLFNSGTCHSQLSSCYLSTVDDSIDGIFGTIHGQARLSKYAGGLGVDWTPVRSTGSYIKGTNGQSSGLIPWLKIFNDTLVGVNQGGKRKGAGCAYLEVWHIDVEDFLDLRKNTGDDRRRCHDMNTALWVCDDFMKASRKNADWYLFDPAEFPQLHETYGNEFSTEYRKAKKLADEGKVKSYRVVSAKELWKKMLKSLYETVH
;
A
#
# COMPACT_ATOMS: atom_id res chain seq x y z
N GLU A 1 23.29 -8.81 -21.91
CA GLU A 1 23.85 -9.77 -20.94
C GLU A 1 24.36 -10.99 -21.72
N LYS A 2 25.67 -11.15 -21.77
CA LYS A 2 26.28 -12.23 -22.59
C LYS A 2 26.35 -13.57 -21.85
N GLU A 3 26.29 -13.55 -20.49
CA GLU A 3 26.42 -14.76 -19.67
C GLU A 3 25.51 -14.63 -18.42
N PRO A 4 24.32 -15.28 -18.41
CA PRO A 4 23.34 -15.18 -17.32
C PRO A 4 23.86 -15.66 -15.96
N ASN A 5 24.86 -16.57 -15.94
CA ASN A 5 25.38 -17.13 -14.69
C ASN A 5 26.25 -16.16 -13.91
N TYR A 6 26.73 -15.07 -14.50
CA TYR A 6 27.45 -14.02 -13.76
C TYR A 6 26.60 -13.35 -12.66
N THR A 7 25.26 -13.46 -12.71
CA THR A 7 24.41 -12.97 -11.63
C THR A 7 24.68 -13.70 -10.31
N TYR A 8 25.03 -14.99 -10.34
CA TYR A 8 25.40 -15.75 -9.15
C TYR A 8 26.80 -15.39 -8.63
N VAL A 9 27.76 -15.18 -9.54
CA VAL A 9 29.11 -14.72 -9.17
C VAL A 9 29.04 -13.36 -8.48
N ALA A 10 28.31 -12.41 -9.05
CA ALA A 10 28.12 -11.09 -8.46
C ALA A 10 27.41 -11.16 -7.09
N ALA A 11 26.42 -12.04 -6.95
CA ALA A 11 25.76 -12.28 -5.68
C ALA A 11 26.74 -12.77 -4.60
N ARG A 12 27.60 -13.72 -4.91
CA ARG A 12 28.62 -14.25 -3.98
C ARG A 12 29.66 -13.22 -3.56
N ILE A 13 30.06 -12.34 -4.47
CA ILE A 13 30.95 -11.22 -4.14
C ILE A 13 30.27 -10.27 -3.14
N LEU A 14 29.01 -9.94 -3.39
CA LEU A 14 28.24 -9.08 -2.47
C LEU A 14 28.03 -9.76 -1.11
N LEU A 15 27.69 -11.05 -1.08
CA LEU A 15 27.57 -11.84 0.15
C LEU A 15 28.86 -11.86 0.94
N SER A 16 30.02 -12.08 0.29
CA SER A 16 31.33 -12.05 0.94
C SER A 16 31.62 -10.68 1.60
N ASN A 17 31.23 -9.58 0.94
CA ASN A 17 31.35 -8.25 1.52
C ASN A 17 30.38 -8.04 2.70
N LEU A 18 29.14 -8.49 2.55
CA LEU A 18 28.14 -8.45 3.63
C LEU A 18 28.61 -9.21 4.88
N TYR A 19 29.16 -10.41 4.71
CA TYR A 19 29.66 -11.21 5.82
C TYR A 19 30.80 -10.49 6.57
N LYS A 20 31.78 -9.91 5.86
CA LYS A 20 32.84 -9.10 6.47
C LYS A 20 32.26 -7.90 7.25
N GLU A 21 31.24 -7.27 6.68
CA GLU A 21 30.56 -6.15 7.32
C GLU A 21 29.83 -6.59 8.59
N VAL A 22 29.03 -7.66 8.55
CA VAL A 22 28.23 -8.16 9.67
C VAL A 22 29.14 -8.75 10.78
N PHE A 23 30.15 -9.53 10.42
CA PHE A 23 31.03 -10.15 11.41
C PHE A 23 32.12 -9.18 11.91
N GLY A 24 32.44 -8.13 11.15
CA GLY A 24 33.51 -7.19 11.46
C GLY A 24 34.92 -7.73 11.23
N LYS A 25 35.06 -8.89 10.64
CA LYS A 25 36.31 -9.58 10.31
C LYS A 25 36.13 -10.51 9.11
N SER A 26 37.24 -10.90 8.47
CA SER A 26 37.21 -12.04 7.55
C SER A 26 37.15 -13.34 8.34
N VAL A 27 36.31 -14.28 7.86
CA VAL A 27 36.13 -15.59 8.50
C VAL A 27 36.31 -16.66 7.43
N ASP A 28 37.17 -17.63 7.67
CA ASP A 28 37.47 -18.71 6.73
C ASP A 28 37.11 -20.08 7.34
N GLU A 29 37.80 -20.55 8.38
CA GLU A 29 37.67 -21.92 8.89
C GLU A 29 36.47 -22.14 9.85
N GLU A 30 35.90 -21.08 10.46
CA GLU A 30 34.79 -21.16 11.44
C GLU A 30 33.54 -20.42 10.94
N PHE A 31 33.32 -20.36 9.63
CA PHE A 31 32.30 -19.53 9.01
C PHE A 31 30.88 -19.81 9.57
N GLU A 32 30.49 -21.07 9.63
CA GLU A 32 29.16 -21.46 10.12
C GLU A 32 28.96 -21.08 11.58
N ARG A 33 29.96 -21.36 12.42
CA ARG A 33 29.93 -20.99 13.83
C ARG A 33 29.83 -19.49 14.04
N GLU A 34 30.59 -18.71 13.29
CA GLU A 34 30.55 -17.24 13.38
C GLU A 34 29.21 -16.70 12.90
N TYR A 35 28.62 -17.27 11.84
CA TYR A 35 27.33 -16.89 11.31
C TYR A 35 26.23 -17.04 12.39
N LYS A 36 26.15 -18.22 13.02
CA LYS A 36 25.22 -18.55 14.08
C LYS A 36 25.43 -17.68 15.33
N SER A 37 26.67 -17.54 15.78
CA SER A 37 27.03 -16.69 16.91
C SER A 37 26.69 -15.21 16.68
N CYS A 38 26.92 -14.68 15.47
CA CYS A 38 26.56 -13.32 15.11
C CYS A 38 25.04 -13.09 15.11
N PHE A 39 24.23 -14.06 14.70
CA PHE A 39 22.77 -13.95 14.80
C PHE A 39 22.34 -13.67 16.25
N VAL A 40 22.73 -14.52 17.19
CA VAL A 40 22.37 -14.37 18.61
C VAL A 40 22.88 -13.04 19.17
N LYS A 41 24.14 -12.70 18.93
CA LYS A 41 24.75 -11.44 19.37
C LYS A 41 24.04 -10.21 18.82
N ASN A 42 23.70 -10.23 17.54
CA ASN A 42 23.09 -9.08 16.86
C ASN A 42 21.66 -8.88 17.30
N ILE A 43 20.85 -9.95 17.49
CA ILE A 43 19.52 -9.83 18.12
C ILE A 43 19.61 -9.13 19.47
N LYS A 44 20.49 -9.61 20.38
CA LYS A 44 20.69 -9.01 21.71
C LYS A 44 21.14 -7.53 21.62
N THR A 45 22.03 -7.22 20.68
CA THR A 45 22.51 -5.85 20.45
C THR A 45 21.40 -4.93 19.95
N LEU A 46 20.62 -5.38 18.97
CA LEU A 46 19.55 -4.59 18.37
C LEU A 46 18.38 -4.36 19.34
N VAL A 47 18.10 -5.29 20.23
CA VAL A 47 17.14 -5.08 21.33
C VAL A 47 17.65 -4.02 22.29
N LYS A 48 18.90 -4.10 22.73
CA LYS A 48 19.51 -3.10 23.62
C LYS A 48 19.51 -1.68 23.03
N GLU A 49 19.45 -1.55 21.73
CA GLU A 49 19.43 -0.28 20.99
C GLU A 49 18.03 0.17 20.54
N ASP A 50 16.98 -0.40 21.12
CA ASP A 50 15.58 -0.09 20.80
C ASP A 50 15.24 -0.22 19.31
N ARG A 51 15.96 -1.10 18.58
CA ARG A 51 15.68 -1.44 17.17
C ARG A 51 14.74 -2.64 17.06
N LEU A 52 14.94 -3.65 17.90
CA LEU A 52 14.07 -4.81 18.00
C LEU A 52 13.29 -4.78 19.32
N SER A 53 12.13 -5.39 19.30
CA SER A 53 11.27 -5.56 20.48
C SER A 53 11.98 -6.44 21.53
N GLU A 54 11.83 -6.09 22.81
CA GLU A 54 12.33 -6.91 23.92
C GLU A 54 11.80 -8.35 23.88
N LYS A 55 10.58 -8.55 23.37
CA LYS A 55 9.98 -9.88 23.20
C LYS A 55 10.77 -10.82 22.29
N MET A 56 11.70 -10.29 21.49
CA MET A 56 12.61 -11.11 20.68
C MET A 56 13.60 -11.89 21.53
N LEU A 57 13.82 -11.48 22.79
CA LEU A 57 14.67 -12.20 23.75
C LEU A 57 13.94 -13.34 24.49
N ASP A 58 12.60 -13.44 24.33
CA ASP A 58 11.81 -14.52 24.94
C ASP A 58 11.96 -15.85 24.17
N TYR A 59 12.62 -15.84 23.01
CA TYR A 59 12.93 -17.02 22.22
C TYR A 59 14.20 -17.75 22.71
N ASP A 60 14.23 -19.07 22.52
CA ASP A 60 15.49 -19.82 22.55
C ASP A 60 16.32 -19.47 21.31
N LEU A 61 17.16 -18.43 21.45
CA LEU A 61 17.98 -17.92 20.36
C LEU A 61 19.04 -18.92 19.88
N GLU A 62 19.50 -19.81 20.74
CA GLU A 62 20.48 -20.85 20.40
C GLU A 62 19.80 -21.91 19.52
N LEU A 63 18.62 -22.39 19.89
CA LEU A 63 17.81 -23.29 19.06
C LEU A 63 17.54 -22.68 17.68
N LEU A 64 17.13 -21.42 17.62
CA LEU A 64 16.86 -20.75 16.36
C LEU A 64 18.13 -20.56 15.52
N SER A 65 19.28 -20.29 16.15
CA SER A 65 20.56 -20.16 15.46
C SER A 65 21.00 -21.47 14.81
N GLU A 66 20.82 -22.59 15.52
CA GLU A 66 21.12 -23.93 14.99
C GLU A 66 20.18 -24.34 13.83
N SER A 67 19.00 -23.77 13.77
CA SER A 67 18.01 -24.00 12.70
C SER A 67 18.30 -23.22 11.41
N LEU A 68 19.30 -22.33 11.38
CA LEU A 68 19.69 -21.59 10.20
C LEU A 68 20.37 -22.49 9.17
N VAL A 69 19.87 -22.47 7.94
CA VAL A 69 20.43 -23.22 6.78
C VAL A 69 21.20 -22.24 5.90
N ILE A 70 22.50 -22.12 6.18
CA ILE A 70 23.36 -21.06 5.61
C ILE A 70 23.55 -21.24 4.10
N GLU A 71 23.56 -22.48 3.61
CA GLU A 71 23.73 -22.84 2.21
C GLU A 71 22.65 -22.21 1.32
N ARG A 72 21.49 -21.84 1.89
CA ARG A 72 20.42 -21.15 1.15
C ARG A 72 20.82 -19.75 0.69
N ASP A 73 21.86 -19.15 1.26
CA ASP A 73 22.42 -17.88 0.79
C ASP A 73 22.96 -17.99 -0.66
N GLU A 74 23.36 -19.20 -1.08
CA GLU A 74 23.83 -19.44 -2.44
C GLU A 74 22.73 -19.39 -3.51
N ASN A 75 21.45 -19.49 -3.11
CA ASN A 75 20.32 -19.43 -4.03
C ASN A 75 20.03 -18.01 -4.54
N PHE A 76 20.60 -16.98 -3.90
CA PHE A 76 20.39 -15.60 -4.33
C PHE A 76 21.03 -15.29 -5.67
N LYS A 77 20.28 -14.63 -6.53
CA LYS A 77 20.80 -13.86 -7.66
C LYS A 77 21.17 -12.45 -7.20
N TYR A 78 22.06 -11.79 -7.95
CA TYR A 78 22.59 -10.47 -7.58
C TYR A 78 21.51 -9.46 -7.23
N LEU A 79 20.48 -9.30 -8.07
CA LEU A 79 19.40 -8.32 -7.82
C LEU A 79 18.64 -8.61 -6.52
N GLY A 80 18.44 -9.88 -6.18
CA GLY A 80 17.77 -10.27 -4.94
C GLY A 80 18.56 -9.87 -3.72
N ILE A 81 19.83 -10.29 -3.62
CA ILE A 81 20.67 -9.94 -2.48
C ILE A 81 21.00 -8.44 -2.41
N GLN A 82 21.19 -7.78 -3.56
CA GLN A 82 21.37 -6.32 -3.62
C GLN A 82 20.16 -5.59 -3.06
N THR A 83 18.95 -6.06 -3.37
CA THR A 83 17.70 -5.48 -2.84
C THR A 83 17.60 -5.63 -1.33
N LEU A 84 17.94 -6.81 -0.79
CA LEU A 84 17.96 -7.03 0.66
C LEU A 84 19.01 -6.15 1.33
N TYR A 85 20.20 -6.07 0.77
CA TYR A 85 21.31 -5.28 1.28
C TYR A 85 20.98 -3.78 1.33
N ASP A 86 20.41 -3.23 0.25
CA ASP A 86 20.15 -1.80 0.14
C ASP A 86 18.94 -1.34 0.94
N ARG A 87 17.95 -2.22 1.13
CA ARG A 87 16.63 -1.79 1.62
C ARG A 87 16.18 -2.46 2.91
N TYR A 88 16.49 -3.73 3.15
CA TYR A 88 15.79 -4.53 4.15
C TYR A 88 16.59 -4.88 5.39
N PHE A 89 17.90 -5.12 5.26
CA PHE A 89 18.71 -5.46 6.42
C PHE A 89 18.77 -4.31 7.42
N ILE A 90 18.55 -4.62 8.68
CA ILE A 90 18.75 -3.64 9.75
C ILE A 90 20.21 -3.22 9.77
N HIS A 91 20.46 -1.93 9.86
CA HIS A 91 21.80 -1.37 9.91
C HIS A 91 21.97 -0.42 11.09
N LYS A 92 23.17 -0.35 11.61
CA LYS A 92 23.65 0.58 12.62
C LYS A 92 24.77 1.43 12.05
N GLU A 93 24.61 2.76 12.05
CA GLU A 93 25.64 3.70 11.55
C GLU A 93 26.15 3.32 10.14
N GLY A 94 25.25 2.86 9.28
CA GLY A 94 25.56 2.42 7.92
C GLY A 94 26.07 0.97 7.80
N ARG A 95 26.46 0.30 8.89
CA ARG A 95 26.87 -1.10 8.92
C ARG A 95 25.66 -2.03 9.05
N ARG A 96 25.55 -3.04 8.18
CA ARG A 96 24.50 -4.07 8.24
C ARG A 96 24.75 -4.97 9.45
N MET A 97 23.64 -5.35 10.09
CA MET A 97 23.63 -6.20 11.27
C MET A 97 23.02 -7.58 11.01
N GLU A 98 22.56 -7.82 9.79
CA GLU A 98 21.85 -9.04 9.41
C GLU A 98 22.49 -9.69 8.17
N THR A 99 22.67 -11.01 8.24
CA THR A 99 22.89 -11.86 7.07
C THR A 99 21.55 -12.34 6.51
N PRO A 100 21.44 -12.89 5.30
CA PRO A 100 20.15 -13.24 4.71
C PRO A 100 19.32 -14.22 5.56
N GLN A 101 19.95 -15.27 6.09
CA GLN A 101 19.21 -16.23 6.93
C GLN A 101 18.82 -15.63 8.28
N ALA A 102 19.66 -14.82 8.89
CA ALA A 102 19.36 -14.08 10.11
C ALA A 102 18.17 -13.12 9.90
N PHE A 103 18.13 -12.43 8.78
CA PHE A 103 17.01 -11.57 8.38
C PHE A 103 15.70 -12.33 8.29
N TYR A 104 15.67 -13.46 7.54
CA TYR A 104 14.45 -14.26 7.44
C TYR A 104 14.01 -14.83 8.80
N MET A 105 14.95 -15.27 9.63
CA MET A 105 14.63 -15.76 10.98
C MET A 105 14.08 -14.64 11.85
N ARG A 106 14.66 -13.43 11.82
CA ARG A 106 14.10 -12.27 12.55
C ARG A 106 12.67 -11.95 12.11
N VAL A 107 12.39 -11.98 10.80
CA VAL A 107 11.03 -11.73 10.29
C VAL A 107 10.07 -12.80 10.80
N ALA A 108 10.45 -14.07 10.75
CA ALA A 108 9.65 -15.18 11.23
C ALA A 108 9.37 -15.09 12.75
N MET A 109 10.40 -14.81 13.55
CA MET A 109 10.25 -14.58 14.99
C MET A 109 9.24 -13.48 15.29
N GLY A 110 9.33 -12.34 14.59
CA GLY A 110 8.43 -11.21 14.80
C GLY A 110 6.97 -11.53 14.44
N LEU A 111 6.73 -12.43 13.49
CA LEU A 111 5.39 -12.91 13.13
C LEU A 111 4.81 -13.87 14.17
N CYS A 112 5.65 -14.61 14.88
CA CYS A 112 5.23 -15.68 15.80
C CYS A 112 5.26 -15.29 17.29
N LEU A 113 5.43 -14.00 17.62
CA LEU A 113 5.55 -13.52 19.03
C LEU A 113 4.37 -13.90 19.93
N GLN A 114 3.22 -14.22 19.40
CA GLN A 114 2.00 -14.55 20.16
C GLN A 114 1.60 -16.02 20.03
N GLU A 115 2.38 -16.82 19.32
CA GLU A 115 2.12 -18.25 19.16
C GLU A 115 2.54 -19.04 20.41
N GLU A 116 1.81 -20.09 20.75
CA GLU A 116 2.15 -20.96 21.90
C GLU A 116 3.46 -21.73 21.65
N ASN A 117 3.63 -22.26 20.41
CA ASN A 117 4.84 -22.96 19.97
C ASN A 117 5.65 -22.04 19.05
N LYS A 118 6.05 -20.89 19.56
CA LYS A 118 6.62 -19.80 18.76
C LYS A 118 7.94 -20.16 18.06
N GLU A 119 8.78 -20.99 18.68
CA GLU A 119 10.04 -21.48 18.08
C GLU A 119 9.78 -22.34 16.85
N ASP A 120 8.93 -23.37 16.98
CA ASP A 120 8.59 -24.28 15.88
C ASP A 120 7.91 -23.53 14.73
N LYS A 121 7.00 -22.60 15.07
CA LYS A 121 6.31 -21.76 14.07
C LYS A 121 7.25 -20.78 13.39
N ALA A 122 8.19 -20.19 14.11
CA ALA A 122 9.20 -19.33 13.53
C ALA A 122 10.12 -20.10 12.57
N ILE A 123 10.54 -21.33 12.92
CA ILE A 123 11.32 -22.20 12.05
C ILE A 123 10.52 -22.59 10.79
N GLU A 124 9.23 -22.91 10.94
CA GLU A 124 8.36 -23.23 9.80
C GLU A 124 8.27 -22.06 8.81
N ILE A 125 7.96 -20.83 9.29
CA ILE A 125 7.86 -19.63 8.47
C ILE A 125 9.22 -19.25 7.87
N TYR A 126 10.29 -19.33 8.65
CA TYR A 126 11.65 -19.14 8.18
C TYR A 126 11.98 -20.05 7.00
N ASN A 127 11.68 -21.34 7.10
CA ASN A 127 11.90 -22.29 6.02
C ASN A 127 11.13 -21.91 4.75
N MET A 128 9.85 -21.54 4.88
CA MET A 128 9.06 -21.11 3.72
C MET A 128 9.65 -19.88 3.02
N MET A 129 10.14 -18.89 3.79
CA MET A 129 10.74 -17.67 3.21
C MET A 129 12.12 -17.93 2.63
N SER A 130 12.99 -18.61 3.35
CA SER A 130 14.37 -18.83 2.96
C SER A 130 14.53 -19.82 1.78
N GLU A 131 13.54 -20.68 1.57
CA GLU A 131 13.40 -21.54 0.37
C GLU A 131 12.71 -20.84 -0.81
N PHE A 132 12.35 -19.55 -0.66
CA PHE A 132 11.63 -18.76 -1.68
C PHE A 132 10.24 -19.33 -2.05
N ARG A 133 9.62 -20.11 -1.18
CA ARG A 133 8.25 -20.59 -1.36
C ARG A 133 7.20 -19.55 -0.98
N TYR A 134 7.55 -18.60 -0.12
CA TYR A 134 6.71 -17.52 0.34
C TYR A 134 7.54 -16.23 0.52
N SER A 135 6.97 -15.10 0.15
CA SER A 135 7.54 -13.78 0.45
C SER A 135 6.45 -12.86 1.00
N PRO A 136 6.59 -12.36 2.21
CA PRO A 136 5.65 -11.39 2.77
C PRO A 136 5.81 -10.02 2.12
N SER A 137 4.87 -9.12 2.44
CA SER A 137 4.90 -7.75 1.94
C SER A 137 6.08 -6.94 2.50
N THR A 138 6.45 -5.87 1.80
CA THR A 138 7.54 -4.98 2.19
C THR A 138 7.46 -4.50 3.66
N PRO A 139 6.32 -4.03 4.21
CA PRO A 139 6.27 -3.62 5.62
C PRO A 139 6.54 -4.76 6.59
N THR A 140 6.10 -5.97 6.28
CA THR A 140 6.39 -7.16 7.09
C THR A 140 7.89 -7.44 7.13
N LEU A 141 8.56 -7.44 5.96
CA LEU A 141 10.02 -7.63 5.88
C LEU A 141 10.80 -6.56 6.64
N PHE A 142 10.35 -5.30 6.61
CA PHE A 142 11.01 -4.21 7.33
C PHE A 142 10.78 -4.26 8.84
N ASN A 143 9.53 -4.42 9.26
CA ASN A 143 9.11 -4.07 10.61
C ASN A 143 8.86 -5.26 11.52
N SER A 144 8.82 -6.50 10.99
CA SER A 144 8.60 -7.67 11.83
C SER A 144 9.71 -7.84 12.85
N GLY A 145 9.35 -7.98 14.12
CA GLY A 145 10.26 -8.08 15.24
C GLY A 145 10.85 -6.74 15.73
N THR A 146 10.57 -5.61 15.05
CA THR A 146 11.03 -4.29 15.49
C THR A 146 10.13 -3.68 16.59
N CYS A 147 10.60 -2.60 17.24
CA CYS A 147 9.81 -1.84 18.21
C CYS A 147 8.55 -1.20 17.57
N HIS A 148 8.52 -1.00 16.26
CA HIS A 148 7.39 -0.48 15.51
C HIS A 148 6.90 -1.52 14.51
N SER A 149 6.26 -2.57 15.02
CA SER A 149 5.79 -3.73 14.24
C SER A 149 4.52 -3.42 13.45
N GLN A 150 4.64 -2.50 12.48
CA GLN A 150 3.58 -2.21 11.52
C GLN A 150 3.80 -3.12 10.29
N LEU A 151 2.92 -4.11 10.09
CA LEU A 151 3.12 -5.19 9.11
C LEU A 151 2.22 -5.08 7.88
N SER A 152 1.16 -4.26 7.93
CA SER A 152 0.20 -4.11 6.83
C SER A 152 0.76 -3.23 5.72
N SER A 153 0.58 -3.68 4.46
CA SER A 153 1.07 -2.92 3.30
C SER A 153 0.04 -1.94 2.75
N CYS A 154 -1.26 -2.19 2.97
CA CYS A 154 -2.35 -1.42 2.39
C CYS A 154 -3.43 -1.14 3.42
N TYR A 155 -4.00 0.06 3.32
CA TYR A 155 -5.11 0.53 4.15
C TYR A 155 -6.19 1.10 3.26
N LEU A 156 -7.43 0.67 3.50
CA LEU A 156 -8.61 1.17 2.81
C LEU A 156 -9.47 1.95 3.79
N SER A 157 -9.99 3.08 3.35
CA SER A 157 -10.91 3.91 4.12
C SER A 157 -11.91 4.60 3.21
N THR A 158 -13.04 5.00 3.79
CA THR A 158 -14.07 5.81 3.15
C THR A 158 -14.12 7.16 3.83
N VAL A 159 -14.39 8.22 3.08
CA VAL A 159 -14.46 9.60 3.58
C VAL A 159 -15.90 9.92 3.93
N ASP A 160 -16.15 10.35 5.16
CA ASP A 160 -17.46 10.91 5.55
C ASP A 160 -17.61 12.32 4.98
N ASP A 161 -18.84 12.66 4.51
CA ASP A 161 -19.18 13.97 3.93
C ASP A 161 -19.36 15.06 5.00
N SER A 162 -18.28 15.33 5.72
CA SER A 162 -18.21 16.43 6.71
C SER A 162 -16.77 16.95 6.78
N ILE A 163 -16.59 18.18 7.27
CA ILE A 163 -15.26 18.76 7.47
C ILE A 163 -14.42 17.88 8.39
N ASP A 164 -14.98 17.42 9.50
CA ASP A 164 -14.28 16.57 10.46
C ASP A 164 -13.96 15.20 9.85
N GLY A 165 -14.88 14.61 9.07
CA GLY A 165 -14.66 13.34 8.36
C GLY A 165 -13.56 13.45 7.31
N ILE A 166 -13.59 14.48 6.47
CA ILE A 166 -12.60 14.71 5.43
C ILE A 166 -11.20 14.92 6.05
N PHE A 167 -11.04 15.87 6.96
CA PHE A 167 -9.75 16.14 7.60
C PHE A 167 -9.31 15.02 8.53
N GLY A 168 -10.24 14.35 9.22
CA GLY A 168 -9.97 13.17 10.03
C GLY A 168 -9.37 12.03 9.18
N THR A 169 -9.96 11.78 8.01
CA THR A 169 -9.43 10.79 7.05
C THR A 169 -8.05 11.21 6.56
N ILE A 170 -7.86 12.45 6.09
CA ILE A 170 -6.57 12.95 5.60
C ILE A 170 -5.49 12.83 6.70
N HIS A 171 -5.79 13.20 7.94
CA HIS A 171 -4.86 13.05 9.07
C HIS A 171 -4.51 11.58 9.34
N GLY A 172 -5.50 10.70 9.35
CA GLY A 172 -5.29 9.25 9.51
C GLY A 172 -4.38 8.70 8.41
N GLN A 173 -4.64 9.07 7.15
CA GLN A 173 -3.86 8.66 6.00
C GLN A 173 -2.41 9.19 6.06
N ALA A 174 -2.20 10.42 6.51
CA ALA A 174 -0.85 10.98 6.72
C ALA A 174 -0.05 10.15 7.73
N ARG A 175 -0.66 9.71 8.83
CA ARG A 175 -0.03 8.82 9.82
C ARG A 175 0.33 7.46 9.24
N LEU A 176 -0.58 6.84 8.47
CA LEU A 176 -0.35 5.54 7.83
C LEU A 176 0.74 5.63 6.76
N SER A 177 0.76 6.71 5.97
CA SER A 177 1.79 6.99 4.96
C SER A 177 3.18 7.03 5.59
N LYS A 178 3.34 7.66 6.75
CA LYS A 178 4.62 7.73 7.47
C LYS A 178 5.26 6.36 7.71
N TYR A 179 4.43 5.31 7.92
CA TYR A 179 4.88 3.94 8.21
C TYR A 179 4.84 3.02 6.98
N ALA A 180 4.96 3.57 5.78
CA ALA A 180 5.08 2.84 4.52
C ALA A 180 3.81 2.07 4.08
N GLY A 181 2.63 2.45 4.58
CA GLY A 181 1.35 1.92 4.10
C GLY A 181 0.96 2.51 2.75
N GLY A 182 0.50 1.67 1.81
CA GLY A 182 -0.23 2.12 0.63
C GLY A 182 -1.66 2.49 1.03
N LEU A 183 -2.18 3.57 0.47
CA LEU A 183 -3.46 4.15 0.88
C LEU A 183 -4.49 4.05 -0.24
N GLY A 184 -5.64 3.43 0.02
CA GLY A 184 -6.81 3.46 -0.84
C GLY A 184 -7.95 4.22 -0.14
N VAL A 185 -8.42 5.30 -0.73
CA VAL A 185 -9.42 6.17 -0.11
C VAL A 185 -10.60 6.35 -1.04
N ASP A 186 -11.76 5.92 -0.58
CA ASP A 186 -13.01 6.10 -1.30
C ASP A 186 -13.63 7.46 -0.97
N TRP A 187 -13.80 8.26 -2.01
CA TRP A 187 -14.32 9.61 -1.95
C TRP A 187 -15.78 9.72 -2.42
N THR A 188 -16.40 8.61 -2.76
CA THR A 188 -17.76 8.57 -3.31
C THR A 188 -18.81 9.27 -2.41
N PRO A 189 -18.77 9.15 -1.05
CA PRO A 189 -19.77 9.81 -0.22
C PRO A 189 -19.69 11.34 -0.19
N VAL A 190 -18.58 11.94 -0.61
CA VAL A 190 -18.39 13.38 -0.58
C VAL A 190 -19.29 14.06 -1.60
N ARG A 191 -20.14 14.99 -1.16
CA ARG A 191 -21.10 15.71 -1.98
C ARG A 191 -20.48 16.41 -3.18
N SER A 192 -21.23 16.48 -4.24
CA SER A 192 -20.82 17.03 -5.53
C SER A 192 -20.68 18.55 -5.59
N THR A 193 -20.10 19.03 -6.67
CA THR A 193 -20.07 20.45 -7.02
C THR A 193 -21.49 21.01 -7.15
N GLY A 194 -21.77 22.13 -6.49
CA GLY A 194 -23.07 22.79 -6.49
C GLY A 194 -24.09 22.21 -5.50
N SER A 195 -23.78 21.11 -4.81
CA SER A 195 -24.64 20.54 -3.77
C SER A 195 -24.87 21.53 -2.63
N TYR A 196 -26.12 21.59 -2.15
CA TYR A 196 -26.52 22.53 -1.11
C TYR A 196 -25.93 22.17 0.26
N ILE A 197 -25.34 23.17 0.92
CA ILE A 197 -24.79 23.03 2.29
C ILE A 197 -25.77 23.69 3.28
N LYS A 198 -26.53 22.89 3.99
CA LYS A 198 -27.55 23.35 4.93
C LYS A 198 -27.01 24.30 6.03
N GLY A 199 -25.78 23.99 6.54
CA GLY A 199 -25.21 24.74 7.65
C GLY A 199 -24.74 26.15 7.31
N THR A 200 -24.37 26.41 6.06
CA THR A 200 -23.84 27.70 5.60
C THR A 200 -24.78 28.40 4.61
N ASN A 201 -25.89 27.77 4.22
CA ASN A 201 -26.77 28.21 3.13
C ASN A 201 -26.03 28.47 1.81
N GLY A 202 -24.95 27.73 1.58
CA GLY A 202 -24.07 27.85 0.40
C GLY A 202 -24.11 26.62 -0.48
N GLN A 203 -23.20 26.61 -1.46
CA GLN A 203 -23.00 25.49 -2.37
C GLN A 203 -21.62 24.87 -2.17
N SER A 204 -21.52 23.56 -2.33
CA SER A 204 -20.30 22.81 -2.30
C SER A 204 -19.42 23.14 -3.50
N SER A 205 -18.11 23.21 -3.28
CA SER A 205 -17.11 23.26 -4.35
C SER A 205 -16.81 21.87 -4.96
N GLY A 206 -17.49 20.84 -4.48
CA GLY A 206 -17.38 19.46 -4.95
C GLY A 206 -16.12 18.74 -4.45
N LEU A 207 -15.83 17.64 -5.12
CA LEU A 207 -14.80 16.69 -4.75
C LEU A 207 -13.36 17.19 -5.01
N ILE A 208 -13.14 17.94 -6.10
CA ILE A 208 -11.80 18.24 -6.60
C ILE A 208 -10.90 19.00 -5.63
N PRO A 209 -11.37 20.04 -4.90
CA PRO A 209 -10.54 20.74 -3.92
C PRO A 209 -10.03 19.83 -2.79
N TRP A 210 -10.85 18.89 -2.33
CA TRP A 210 -10.46 17.94 -1.28
C TRP A 210 -9.43 16.94 -1.77
N LEU A 211 -9.58 16.45 -3.00
CA LEU A 211 -8.59 15.59 -3.64
C LEU A 211 -7.25 16.29 -3.81
N LYS A 212 -7.25 17.61 -4.08
CA LYS A 212 -6.03 18.40 -4.14
C LYS A 212 -5.30 18.44 -2.79
N ILE A 213 -6.03 18.66 -1.69
CA ILE A 213 -5.45 18.63 -0.33
C ILE A 213 -4.88 17.23 -0.02
N PHE A 214 -5.60 16.17 -0.38
CA PHE A 214 -5.12 14.79 -0.20
C PHE A 214 -3.85 14.54 -1.01
N ASN A 215 -3.80 14.91 -2.29
CA ASN A 215 -2.61 14.83 -3.15
C ASN A 215 -1.40 15.51 -2.51
N ASP A 216 -1.56 16.75 -2.05
CA ASP A 216 -0.48 17.54 -1.48
C ASP A 216 -0.02 16.98 -0.11
N THR A 217 -0.94 16.36 0.63
CA THR A 217 -0.60 15.61 1.86
C THR A 217 0.29 14.40 1.54
N LEU A 218 0.01 13.64 0.48
CA LEU A 218 0.86 12.52 0.06
C LEU A 218 2.26 12.95 -0.35
N VAL A 219 2.38 14.11 -0.98
CA VAL A 219 3.68 14.72 -1.31
C VAL A 219 4.45 15.13 -0.06
N GLY A 220 3.77 15.75 0.90
CA GLY A 220 4.37 16.26 2.13
C GLY A 220 4.79 15.17 3.11
N VAL A 221 4.07 14.04 3.16
CA VAL A 221 4.33 12.93 4.09
C VAL A 221 4.98 11.76 3.37
N ASN A 222 6.30 11.79 3.27
CA ASN A 222 7.06 10.69 2.70
C ASN A 222 7.25 9.54 3.71
N GLN A 223 7.46 8.33 3.18
CA GLN A 223 7.61 7.10 3.94
C GLN A 223 9.03 6.99 4.54
N GLY A 224 9.29 7.75 5.59
CA GLY A 224 10.57 7.70 6.32
C GLY A 224 11.82 7.99 5.46
N GLY A 225 11.67 8.81 4.41
CA GLY A 225 12.76 9.13 3.47
C GLY A 225 13.07 8.03 2.44
N LYS A 226 12.42 6.85 2.52
CA LYS A 226 12.71 5.70 1.64
C LYS A 226 11.76 5.57 0.46
N ARG A 227 10.54 6.09 0.54
CA ARG A 227 9.52 6.11 -0.52
C ARG A 227 8.69 7.38 -0.47
N LYS A 228 8.21 7.85 -1.62
CA LYS A 228 7.15 8.86 -1.67
C LYS A 228 5.85 8.28 -1.12
N GLY A 229 5.00 9.08 -0.50
CA GLY A 229 3.66 8.69 -0.12
C GLY A 229 2.90 8.20 -1.34
N ALA A 230 2.20 7.07 -1.22
CA ALA A 230 1.45 6.47 -2.30
C ALA A 230 0.00 6.32 -1.88
N GLY A 231 -0.90 7.00 -2.59
CA GLY A 231 -2.34 6.94 -2.36
C GLY A 231 -3.12 6.81 -3.66
N CYS A 232 -4.25 6.10 -3.59
CA CYS A 232 -5.21 5.99 -4.65
C CYS A 232 -6.56 6.51 -4.18
N ALA A 233 -7.12 7.49 -4.90
CA ALA A 233 -8.49 7.92 -4.70
C ALA A 233 -9.42 7.05 -5.54
N TYR A 234 -10.47 6.54 -4.91
CA TYR A 234 -11.52 5.78 -5.56
C TYR A 234 -12.79 6.61 -5.69
N LEU A 235 -13.50 6.44 -6.79
CA LEU A 235 -14.81 7.05 -7.03
C LEU A 235 -15.71 6.06 -7.76
N GLU A 236 -16.98 5.99 -7.38
CA GLU A 236 -17.96 5.19 -8.12
C GLU A 236 -18.42 5.90 -9.39
N VAL A 237 -18.65 5.13 -10.45
CA VAL A 237 -18.95 5.63 -11.81
C VAL A 237 -20.26 6.39 -11.93
N TRP A 238 -21.14 6.31 -10.94
CA TRP A 238 -22.42 7.03 -10.91
C TRP A 238 -22.33 8.42 -10.24
N HIS A 239 -21.18 8.77 -9.64
CA HIS A 239 -20.98 10.08 -9.00
C HIS A 239 -21.00 11.20 -10.05
N ILE A 240 -21.68 12.32 -9.77
CA ILE A 240 -21.90 13.38 -10.75
C ILE A 240 -20.60 14.10 -11.16
N ASP A 241 -19.59 14.16 -10.27
CA ASP A 241 -18.28 14.77 -10.56
C ASP A 241 -17.30 13.79 -11.26
N VAL A 242 -17.76 12.63 -11.73
CA VAL A 242 -16.89 11.58 -12.32
C VAL A 242 -16.05 12.08 -13.51
N GLU A 243 -16.58 12.98 -14.33
CA GLU A 243 -15.82 13.50 -15.46
C GLU A 243 -14.71 14.46 -15.04
N ASP A 244 -14.94 15.29 -14.02
CA ASP A 244 -13.90 16.13 -13.40
C ASP A 244 -12.81 15.27 -12.72
N PHE A 245 -13.23 14.17 -12.10
CA PHE A 245 -12.31 13.19 -11.50
C PHE A 245 -11.39 12.54 -12.55
N LEU A 246 -11.92 12.19 -13.73
CA LEU A 246 -11.13 11.65 -14.85
C LEU A 246 -10.09 12.67 -15.38
N ASP A 247 -10.34 13.95 -15.18
CA ASP A 247 -9.46 15.00 -15.66
C ASP A 247 -8.34 15.36 -14.68
N LEU A 248 -8.33 14.80 -13.46
CA LEU A 248 -7.38 15.14 -12.40
C LEU A 248 -5.90 14.96 -12.78
N ARG A 249 -5.59 13.99 -13.60
CA ARG A 249 -4.19 13.65 -13.97
C ARG A 249 -3.77 14.18 -15.35
N LYS A 250 -4.63 14.93 -16.03
CA LYS A 250 -4.27 15.54 -17.32
C LYS A 250 -3.17 16.56 -17.17
N ASN A 251 -2.24 16.58 -18.13
CA ASN A 251 -1.14 17.55 -18.21
C ASN A 251 -1.56 18.92 -18.76
N THR A 252 -2.85 19.14 -18.96
CA THR A 252 -3.42 20.38 -19.52
C THR A 252 -4.55 20.89 -18.64
N GLY A 253 -4.82 22.20 -18.72
CA GLY A 253 -5.89 22.84 -17.96
C GLY A 253 -5.36 23.58 -16.73
N ASP A 254 -6.25 23.87 -15.77
CA ASP A 254 -5.89 24.60 -14.54
C ASP A 254 -5.20 23.66 -13.54
N ASP A 255 -3.93 23.95 -13.21
CA ASP A 255 -3.13 23.16 -12.27
C ASP A 255 -3.74 23.08 -10.85
N ARG A 256 -4.56 24.06 -10.47
CA ARG A 256 -5.29 24.03 -9.19
C ARG A 256 -6.30 22.88 -9.11
N ARG A 257 -6.72 22.36 -10.27
CA ARG A 257 -7.64 21.25 -10.42
C ARG A 257 -6.94 19.96 -10.84
N ARG A 258 -5.61 19.87 -10.68
CA ARG A 258 -4.79 18.69 -11.05
C ARG A 258 -4.12 18.06 -9.85
N CYS A 259 -4.05 16.74 -9.89
CA CYS A 259 -3.47 15.88 -8.84
C CYS A 259 -2.56 14.85 -9.52
N HIS A 260 -1.28 15.15 -9.64
CA HIS A 260 -0.32 14.32 -10.39
C HIS A 260 0.35 13.24 -9.54
N ASP A 261 0.39 13.42 -8.22
CA ASP A 261 1.14 12.53 -7.32
C ASP A 261 0.30 11.41 -6.72
N MET A 262 -1.04 11.54 -6.73
CA MET A 262 -1.93 10.46 -6.31
C MET A 262 -2.44 9.68 -7.52
N ASN A 263 -2.73 8.42 -7.31
CA ASN A 263 -3.42 7.57 -8.28
C ASN A 263 -4.94 7.74 -8.19
N THR A 264 -5.62 7.45 -9.29
CA THR A 264 -7.08 7.48 -9.35
C THR A 264 -7.62 6.15 -9.87
N ALA A 265 -8.74 5.70 -9.32
CA ALA A 265 -9.42 4.50 -9.80
C ALA A 265 -10.93 4.69 -9.75
N LEU A 266 -11.65 4.09 -10.69
CA LEU A 266 -13.10 4.08 -10.70
C LEU A 266 -13.64 2.71 -10.28
N TRP A 267 -14.64 2.73 -9.42
CA TRP A 267 -15.46 1.57 -9.16
C TRP A 267 -16.58 1.47 -10.18
N VAL A 268 -16.52 0.45 -11.04
CA VAL A 268 -17.43 0.29 -12.18
C VAL A 268 -18.37 -0.86 -11.92
N CYS A 269 -19.67 -0.57 -11.76
CA CYS A 269 -20.69 -1.58 -11.53
C CYS A 269 -21.15 -2.28 -12.81
N ASP A 270 -21.77 -3.46 -12.67
CA ASP A 270 -22.29 -4.26 -13.78
C ASP A 270 -23.33 -3.52 -14.64
N ASP A 271 -24.18 -2.70 -14.00
CA ASP A 271 -25.21 -1.94 -14.70
C ASP A 271 -24.63 -0.90 -15.65
N PHE A 272 -23.52 -0.25 -15.26
CA PHE A 272 -22.80 0.65 -16.15
C PHE A 272 -22.21 -0.11 -17.35
N MET A 273 -21.60 -1.27 -17.12
CA MET A 273 -21.04 -2.09 -18.20
C MET A 273 -22.13 -2.56 -19.17
N LYS A 274 -23.30 -2.95 -18.65
CA LYS A 274 -24.47 -3.30 -19.48
C LYS A 274 -25.00 -2.09 -20.27
N ALA A 275 -25.08 -0.91 -19.64
CA ALA A 275 -25.50 0.34 -20.30
C ALA A 275 -24.53 0.74 -21.42
N SER A 276 -23.21 0.70 -21.15
CA SER A 276 -22.16 1.00 -22.13
C SER A 276 -22.24 0.09 -23.37
N ARG A 277 -22.44 -1.23 -23.18
CA ARG A 277 -22.62 -2.18 -24.31
C ARG A 277 -23.85 -1.91 -25.13
N LYS A 278 -24.95 -1.47 -24.52
CA LYS A 278 -26.21 -1.16 -25.16
C LYS A 278 -26.27 0.25 -25.72
N ASN A 279 -25.22 1.06 -25.55
CA ASN A 279 -25.21 2.48 -25.89
C ASN A 279 -26.39 3.26 -25.27
N ALA A 280 -26.69 2.92 -23.99
CA ALA A 280 -27.79 3.52 -23.24
C ALA A 280 -27.31 4.73 -22.43
N ASP A 281 -28.26 5.51 -21.93
CA ASP A 281 -28.03 6.60 -21.02
C ASP A 281 -27.61 6.11 -19.66
N TRP A 282 -26.68 6.85 -19.03
CA TRP A 282 -26.21 6.66 -17.69
C TRP A 282 -26.47 7.90 -16.86
N TYR A 283 -27.11 7.72 -15.71
CA TYR A 283 -27.46 8.81 -14.81
C TYR A 283 -26.38 8.96 -13.75
N LEU A 284 -25.90 10.17 -13.58
CA LEU A 284 -24.95 10.56 -12.55
C LEU A 284 -25.73 11.30 -11.45
N PHE A 285 -25.45 10.96 -10.20
CA PHE A 285 -26.17 11.48 -9.04
C PHE A 285 -25.24 12.13 -8.03
N ASP A 286 -25.81 13.03 -7.22
CA ASP A 286 -25.17 13.56 -6.02
C ASP A 286 -25.31 12.53 -4.87
N PRO A 287 -24.21 12.08 -4.23
CA PRO A 287 -24.28 11.17 -3.11
C PRO A 287 -25.05 11.75 -1.91
N ALA A 288 -25.09 13.08 -1.75
CA ALA A 288 -25.87 13.70 -0.69
C ALA A 288 -27.40 13.49 -0.85
N GLU A 289 -27.89 13.26 -2.08
CA GLU A 289 -29.30 12.93 -2.35
C GLU A 289 -29.55 11.41 -2.34
N PHE A 290 -28.55 10.61 -2.69
CA PHE A 290 -28.65 9.16 -2.83
C PHE A 290 -27.52 8.40 -2.11
N PRO A 291 -27.36 8.56 -0.77
CA PRO A 291 -26.30 7.87 -0.04
C PRO A 291 -26.40 6.34 -0.13
N GLN A 292 -27.63 5.80 -0.26
CA GLN A 292 -27.87 4.36 -0.39
C GLN A 292 -27.23 3.72 -1.63
N LEU A 293 -26.90 4.49 -2.66
CA LEU A 293 -26.20 3.96 -3.84
C LEU A 293 -24.78 3.53 -3.47
N HIS A 294 -24.14 4.21 -2.56
CA HIS A 294 -22.82 3.84 -2.05
C HIS A 294 -22.88 2.66 -1.06
N GLU A 295 -23.96 2.53 -0.31
CA GLU A 295 -24.14 1.49 0.72
C GLU A 295 -24.53 0.12 0.14
N THR A 296 -24.84 0.04 -1.17
CA THR A 296 -25.36 -1.16 -1.84
C THR A 296 -24.45 -1.63 -2.96
N TYR A 297 -24.52 -2.91 -3.30
CA TYR A 297 -23.78 -3.53 -4.41
C TYR A 297 -24.59 -4.63 -5.11
N GLY A 298 -24.14 -5.04 -6.31
CA GLY A 298 -24.78 -6.10 -7.08
C GLY A 298 -26.25 -5.81 -7.39
N ASN A 299 -27.15 -6.73 -7.08
CA ASN A 299 -28.59 -6.61 -7.37
C ASN A 299 -29.29 -5.55 -6.52
N GLU A 300 -28.82 -5.29 -5.30
CA GLU A 300 -29.36 -4.24 -4.43
C GLU A 300 -29.03 -2.87 -5.04
N PHE A 301 -27.80 -2.63 -5.43
CA PHE A 301 -27.40 -1.44 -6.17
C PHE A 301 -28.27 -1.24 -7.42
N SER A 302 -28.45 -2.29 -8.24
CA SER A 302 -29.29 -2.23 -9.45
C SER A 302 -30.71 -1.80 -9.15
N THR A 303 -31.22 -2.18 -7.99
CA THR A 303 -32.58 -1.84 -7.56
C THR A 303 -32.65 -0.38 -7.12
N GLU A 304 -31.73 0.06 -6.27
CA GLU A 304 -31.68 1.45 -5.79
C GLU A 304 -31.38 2.43 -6.92
N TYR A 305 -30.46 2.07 -7.82
CA TYR A 305 -30.14 2.89 -8.99
C TYR A 305 -31.34 3.08 -9.94
N ARG A 306 -32.13 2.03 -10.17
CA ARG A 306 -33.38 2.15 -10.95
C ARG A 306 -34.43 3.03 -10.29
N LYS A 307 -34.52 3.01 -8.92
CA LYS A 307 -35.39 3.91 -8.16
C LYS A 307 -34.93 5.36 -8.31
N ALA A 308 -33.64 5.62 -8.14
CA ALA A 308 -33.05 6.95 -8.32
C ALA A 308 -33.31 7.49 -9.73
N LYS A 309 -33.06 6.65 -10.76
CA LYS A 309 -33.36 7.00 -12.15
C LYS A 309 -34.83 7.37 -12.36
N LYS A 310 -35.77 6.58 -11.84
CA LYS A 310 -37.22 6.87 -11.96
C LYS A 310 -37.56 8.20 -11.30
N LEU A 311 -37.00 8.51 -10.13
CA LEU A 311 -37.22 9.79 -9.46
C LEU A 311 -36.67 10.97 -10.28
N ALA A 312 -35.55 10.79 -10.95
CA ALA A 312 -34.99 11.80 -11.84
C ALA A 312 -35.90 12.03 -13.06
N ASP A 313 -36.39 10.95 -13.70
CA ASP A 313 -37.31 11.02 -14.83
C ASP A 313 -38.67 11.70 -14.44
N GLU A 314 -39.08 11.56 -13.17
CA GLU A 314 -40.26 12.22 -12.60
C GLU A 314 -40.01 13.69 -12.18
N GLY A 315 -38.79 14.22 -12.37
CA GLY A 315 -38.40 15.59 -11.94
C GLY A 315 -38.32 15.81 -10.42
N LYS A 316 -38.15 14.73 -9.65
CA LYS A 316 -38.09 14.76 -8.17
C LYS A 316 -36.66 14.86 -7.62
N VAL A 317 -35.65 14.84 -8.45
CA VAL A 317 -34.23 14.91 -8.11
C VAL A 317 -33.68 16.29 -8.43
N LYS A 318 -32.95 16.90 -7.51
CA LYS A 318 -32.43 18.26 -7.67
C LYS A 318 -31.12 18.29 -8.45
N SER A 319 -30.25 17.32 -8.19
CA SER A 319 -28.91 17.29 -8.76
C SER A 319 -28.63 15.94 -9.41
N TYR A 320 -28.74 15.89 -10.74
CA TYR A 320 -28.36 14.75 -11.55
C TYR A 320 -27.92 15.19 -12.94
N ARG A 321 -27.22 14.32 -13.64
CA ARG A 321 -26.82 14.54 -15.04
C ARG A 321 -26.97 13.23 -15.82
N VAL A 322 -27.42 13.33 -17.07
CA VAL A 322 -27.52 12.18 -17.96
C VAL A 322 -26.41 12.26 -18.99
N VAL A 323 -25.67 11.17 -19.15
CA VAL A 323 -24.56 11.04 -20.12
C VAL A 323 -24.72 9.73 -20.91
N SER A 324 -24.12 9.65 -22.10
CA SER A 324 -23.99 8.37 -22.78
C SER A 324 -23.00 7.48 -22.03
N ALA A 325 -23.45 6.30 -21.58
CA ALA A 325 -22.56 5.33 -20.92
C ALA A 325 -21.38 4.93 -21.81
N LYS A 326 -21.59 4.82 -23.12
CA LYS A 326 -20.54 4.49 -24.09
C LYS A 326 -19.50 5.60 -24.24
N GLU A 327 -19.92 6.85 -24.27
CA GLU A 327 -18.99 7.97 -24.37
C GLU A 327 -18.21 8.17 -23.05
N LEU A 328 -18.87 8.00 -21.91
CA LEU A 328 -18.18 8.00 -20.62
C LEU A 328 -17.13 6.88 -20.54
N TRP A 329 -17.48 5.66 -21.01
CA TRP A 329 -16.52 4.55 -21.07
C TRP A 329 -15.32 4.85 -21.97
N LYS A 330 -15.54 5.46 -23.13
CA LYS A 330 -14.45 5.92 -24.01
C LYS A 330 -13.56 6.96 -23.32
N LYS A 331 -14.17 7.90 -22.57
CA LYS A 331 -13.44 8.92 -21.81
C LYS A 331 -12.57 8.28 -20.72
N MET A 332 -13.07 7.25 -20.03
CA MET A 332 -12.31 6.47 -19.05
C MET A 332 -11.11 5.78 -19.69
N LEU A 333 -11.31 5.07 -20.80
CA LEU A 333 -10.22 4.40 -21.52
C LEU A 333 -9.20 5.40 -22.08
N LYS A 334 -9.66 6.56 -22.56
CA LYS A 334 -8.77 7.62 -23.01
C LYS A 334 -7.92 8.18 -21.86
N SER A 335 -8.53 8.44 -20.72
CA SER A 335 -7.81 8.89 -19.51
C SER A 335 -6.75 7.87 -19.09
N LEU A 336 -7.11 6.58 -19.05
CA LEU A 336 -6.18 5.49 -18.75
C LEU A 336 -4.98 5.48 -19.71
N TYR A 337 -5.21 5.64 -21.00
CA TYR A 337 -4.15 5.65 -22.01
C TYR A 337 -3.25 6.88 -21.90
N GLU A 338 -3.82 8.07 -21.67
CA GLU A 338 -3.09 9.35 -21.63
C GLU A 338 -2.27 9.51 -20.32
N THR A 339 -2.70 8.93 -19.23
CA THR A 339 -2.11 9.12 -17.91
C THR A 339 -1.31 7.91 -17.40
N VAL A 340 -1.30 6.82 -18.17
CA VAL A 340 -0.60 5.55 -17.83
C VAL A 340 -1.06 4.97 -16.48
N HIS A 341 -2.34 5.10 -16.16
CA HIS A 341 -2.92 4.55 -14.93
C HIS A 341 -4.26 3.90 -15.18
#